data_32b782177fe5364eeae3f3ae6a6ec4b3
#
_entry.id   32b782177fe5364eeae3f3ae6a6ec4b3
#
_cell.length_a   1.000
_cell.length_b   1.000
_cell.length_c   1.000
_cell.angle_alpha   90.00
_cell.angle_beta   90.00
_cell.angle_gamma   90.00
#
_symmetry.space_group_name_H-M   'P 1'
#
loop_
_entity.id
_entity.type
_entity.pdbx_description
1 polymer ?
#
loop_
_entity_poly.entity_id
_entity_poly.type
_entity_poly.pdbx_seq_one_letter_code
_entity_poly.pdbx_strand_id
1 'polypeptide(L)'
;MKLDNTVAAVVTGGASGLGAATARALAAKGVKVARFDLQKDKGEAVAAEIGGIFCEVNVTSDESVEAGFAKARAAHGQERVLVNCAGTGAAMKTASRSKTDGSIKFYPPSAFDWLIQINLVGTFRCIAMSAAGMLTLDPQNDDGERGAIVNTASVAGEDGQMGQVAYAASKAGVIGMTLPIARDLMSEGIRVNTILPGIFETPLMLGAPQAVKDALAASVPFPKRLGKPEEYAGLALTMIENGYFNGEDVRLDGAIRMAPR
;
A
#
# COMPACT_ATOMS: atom_id res chain seq x y z
N MET A 1 -10.37 16.03 -3.85
CA MET A 1 -11.02 15.40 -5.04
C MET A 1 -12.39 14.88 -4.66
N LYS A 2 -13.40 15.09 -5.50
CA LYS A 2 -14.71 14.44 -5.33
C LYS A 2 -14.65 13.02 -5.90
N LEU A 3 -15.11 12.04 -5.13
CA LEU A 3 -15.19 10.65 -5.56
C LEU A 3 -16.60 10.34 -6.06
N ASP A 4 -16.74 9.94 -7.33
CA ASP A 4 -17.98 9.52 -7.95
C ASP A 4 -17.69 8.61 -9.17
N ASN A 5 -18.71 8.30 -9.98
CA ASN A 5 -18.61 7.39 -11.13
C ASN A 5 -17.83 7.94 -12.33
N THR A 6 -17.37 9.18 -12.28
CA THR A 6 -16.44 9.75 -13.29
C THR A 6 -14.98 9.46 -12.98
N VAL A 7 -14.68 9.04 -11.75
CA VAL A 7 -13.32 8.73 -11.27
C VAL A 7 -12.99 7.26 -11.51
N ALA A 8 -11.81 7.01 -12.09
CA ALA A 8 -11.20 5.70 -12.13
C ALA A 8 -10.05 5.62 -11.09
N ALA A 9 -9.91 4.45 -10.49
CA ALA A 9 -8.88 4.17 -9.49
C ALA A 9 -8.16 2.85 -9.77
N VAL A 10 -6.87 2.80 -9.43
CA VAL A 10 -6.07 1.58 -9.37
C VAL A 10 -5.67 1.31 -7.93
N VAL A 11 -5.86 0.08 -7.46
CA VAL A 11 -5.44 -0.39 -6.14
C VAL A 11 -4.52 -1.59 -6.30
N THR A 12 -3.24 -1.45 -5.96
CA THR A 12 -2.29 -2.58 -5.95
C THR A 12 -2.44 -3.37 -4.65
N GLY A 13 -2.15 -4.68 -4.67
CA GLY A 13 -2.47 -5.57 -3.54
C GLY A 13 -3.99 -5.67 -3.29
N GLY A 14 -4.79 -5.46 -4.34
CA GLY A 14 -6.23 -5.29 -4.26
C GLY A 14 -7.04 -6.57 -4.07
N ALA A 15 -6.41 -7.74 -4.02
CA ALA A 15 -7.11 -9.02 -3.84
C ALA A 15 -7.43 -9.35 -2.37
N SER A 16 -6.79 -8.69 -1.40
CA SER A 16 -6.97 -9.02 0.02
C SER A 16 -6.62 -7.86 0.96
N GLY A 17 -6.91 -8.01 2.24
CA GLY A 17 -6.48 -7.12 3.32
C GLY A 17 -6.83 -5.64 3.08
N LEU A 18 -5.84 -4.77 3.28
CA LEU A 18 -5.98 -3.31 3.18
C LEU A 18 -6.40 -2.87 1.79
N GLY A 19 -5.81 -3.47 0.74
CA GLY A 19 -6.13 -3.14 -0.65
C GLY A 19 -7.56 -3.51 -1.03
N ALA A 20 -8.03 -4.71 -0.64
CA ALA A 20 -9.41 -5.11 -0.91
C ALA A 20 -10.44 -4.23 -0.17
N ALA A 21 -10.16 -3.87 1.09
CA ALA A 21 -11.02 -2.94 1.84
C ALA A 21 -11.07 -1.56 1.19
N THR A 22 -9.91 -1.05 0.74
CA THR A 22 -9.84 0.23 0.02
C THR A 22 -10.59 0.18 -1.31
N ALA A 23 -10.45 -0.91 -2.06
CA ALA A 23 -11.18 -1.09 -3.32
C ALA A 23 -12.71 -1.07 -3.10
N ARG A 24 -13.20 -1.76 -2.06
CA ARG A 24 -14.62 -1.73 -1.67
C ARG A 24 -15.08 -0.32 -1.27
N ALA A 25 -14.30 0.38 -0.47
CA ALA A 25 -14.64 1.72 -0.02
C ALA A 25 -14.69 2.73 -1.19
N LEU A 26 -13.79 2.64 -2.15
CA LEU A 26 -13.81 3.45 -3.37
C LEU A 26 -15.03 3.10 -4.24
N ALA A 27 -15.31 1.82 -4.45
CA ALA A 27 -16.47 1.37 -5.24
C ALA A 27 -17.81 1.81 -4.60
N ALA A 28 -17.90 1.81 -3.27
CA ALA A 28 -19.08 2.30 -2.55
C ALA A 28 -19.34 3.81 -2.78
N LYS A 29 -18.31 4.58 -3.18
CA LYS A 29 -18.43 5.99 -3.62
C LYS A 29 -18.78 6.11 -5.12
N GLY A 30 -18.95 4.99 -5.83
CA GLY A 30 -19.19 4.96 -7.27
C GLY A 30 -17.94 4.94 -8.15
N VAL A 31 -16.74 4.96 -7.56
CA VAL A 31 -15.46 4.95 -8.29
C VAL A 31 -15.30 3.65 -9.08
N LYS A 32 -14.83 3.73 -10.32
CA LYS A 32 -14.48 2.57 -11.15
C LYS A 32 -13.12 2.02 -10.74
N VAL A 33 -13.08 0.84 -10.13
CA VAL A 33 -11.86 0.32 -9.51
C VAL A 33 -11.25 -0.82 -10.31
N ALA A 34 -9.98 -0.66 -10.72
CA ALA A 34 -9.13 -1.72 -11.21
C ALA A 34 -8.19 -2.18 -10.07
N ARG A 35 -8.04 -3.51 -9.91
CA ARG A 35 -7.21 -4.09 -8.86
C ARG A 35 -6.07 -4.88 -9.45
N PHE A 36 -4.87 -4.54 -8.97
CA PHE A 36 -3.62 -5.19 -9.36
C PHE A 36 -3.18 -6.14 -8.26
N ASP A 37 -3.03 -7.42 -8.57
CA ASP A 37 -2.56 -8.44 -7.63
C ASP A 37 -2.06 -9.66 -8.40
N LEU A 38 -1.30 -10.53 -7.72
CA LEU A 38 -0.91 -11.84 -8.25
C LEU A 38 -1.95 -12.93 -7.96
N GLN A 39 -2.84 -12.73 -6.97
CA GLN A 39 -3.81 -13.71 -6.52
C GLN A 39 -5.09 -13.65 -7.37
N LYS A 40 -5.07 -14.30 -8.52
CA LYS A 40 -6.14 -14.26 -9.53
C LYS A 40 -7.52 -14.56 -8.95
N ASP A 41 -7.70 -15.73 -8.34
CA ASP A 41 -9.02 -16.20 -7.87
C ASP A 41 -9.64 -15.22 -6.86
N LYS A 42 -8.85 -14.77 -5.89
CA LYS A 42 -9.31 -13.78 -4.90
C LYS A 42 -9.56 -12.41 -5.53
N GLY A 43 -8.68 -12.01 -6.44
CA GLY A 43 -8.80 -10.75 -7.15
C GLY A 43 -10.06 -10.71 -8.02
N GLU A 44 -10.38 -11.74 -8.76
CA GLU A 44 -11.60 -11.86 -9.56
C GLU A 44 -12.85 -11.89 -8.68
N ALA A 45 -12.83 -12.61 -7.54
CA ALA A 45 -13.98 -12.63 -6.61
C ALA A 45 -14.32 -11.23 -6.06
N VAL A 46 -13.31 -10.47 -5.58
CA VAL A 46 -13.55 -9.09 -5.15
C VAL A 46 -13.93 -8.18 -6.32
N ALA A 47 -13.47 -8.45 -7.59
CA ALA A 47 -13.91 -7.71 -8.77
C ALA A 47 -15.39 -7.86 -9.03
N ALA A 48 -15.85 -9.08 -9.03
CA ALA A 48 -17.28 -9.38 -9.24
C ALA A 48 -18.15 -8.73 -8.14
N GLU A 49 -17.68 -8.76 -6.89
CA GLU A 49 -18.38 -8.16 -5.74
C GLU A 49 -18.61 -6.65 -5.92
N ILE A 50 -17.62 -5.91 -6.41
CA ILE A 50 -17.68 -4.44 -6.46
C ILE A 50 -18.00 -3.88 -7.85
N GLY A 51 -18.25 -4.72 -8.83
CA GLY A 51 -18.45 -4.28 -10.23
C GLY A 51 -17.20 -3.67 -10.88
N GLY A 52 -16.02 -4.02 -10.37
CA GLY A 52 -14.72 -3.56 -10.89
C GLY A 52 -14.03 -4.59 -11.77
N ILE A 53 -12.75 -4.38 -12.09
CA ILE A 53 -11.94 -5.35 -12.83
C ILE A 53 -10.73 -5.82 -12.04
N PHE A 54 -10.26 -7.02 -12.38
CA PHE A 54 -9.00 -7.58 -11.91
C PHE A 54 -7.96 -7.55 -13.03
N CYS A 55 -6.75 -7.14 -12.69
CA CYS A 55 -5.57 -7.24 -13.54
C CYS A 55 -4.51 -8.05 -12.79
N GLU A 56 -4.06 -9.15 -13.37
CA GLU A 56 -2.94 -9.90 -12.83
C GLU A 56 -1.66 -9.10 -13.08
N VAL A 57 -1.06 -8.59 -12.00
CA VAL A 57 0.09 -7.69 -12.08
C VAL A 57 1.14 -8.08 -11.06
N ASN A 58 2.37 -8.26 -11.56
CA ASN A 58 3.58 -8.33 -10.74
C ASN A 58 4.24 -6.96 -10.69
N VAL A 59 4.20 -6.29 -9.54
CA VAL A 59 4.77 -4.95 -9.35
C VAL A 59 6.31 -4.91 -9.50
N THR A 60 6.98 -6.06 -9.58
CA THR A 60 8.43 -6.12 -9.81
C THR A 60 8.82 -6.15 -11.30
N SER A 61 7.84 -6.18 -12.23
CA SER A 61 8.05 -6.18 -13.69
C SER A 61 7.44 -4.94 -14.31
N ASP A 62 8.22 -4.20 -15.08
CA ASP A 62 7.77 -3.01 -15.83
C ASP A 62 6.68 -3.39 -16.83
N GLU A 63 6.89 -4.46 -17.60
CA GLU A 63 5.95 -4.93 -18.63
C GLU A 63 4.61 -5.36 -18.01
N SER A 64 4.66 -6.02 -16.84
CA SER A 64 3.45 -6.46 -16.13
C SER A 64 2.63 -5.28 -15.64
N VAL A 65 3.29 -4.26 -15.10
CA VAL A 65 2.63 -3.04 -14.60
C VAL A 65 2.07 -2.22 -15.76
N GLU A 66 2.82 -2.05 -16.85
CA GLU A 66 2.35 -1.38 -18.08
C GLU A 66 1.10 -2.07 -18.65
N ALA A 67 1.13 -3.39 -18.80
CA ALA A 67 -0.03 -4.17 -19.27
C ALA A 67 -1.23 -4.04 -18.34
N GLY A 68 -1.00 -4.01 -17.02
CA GLY A 68 -2.03 -3.78 -16.01
C GLY A 68 -2.71 -2.42 -16.18
N PHE A 69 -1.93 -1.34 -16.28
CA PHE A 69 -2.47 0.01 -16.52
C PHE A 69 -3.19 0.10 -17.87
N ALA A 70 -2.64 -0.47 -18.94
CA ALA A 70 -3.29 -0.48 -20.24
C ALA A 70 -4.67 -1.16 -20.17
N LYS A 71 -4.77 -2.31 -19.50
CA LYS A 71 -6.05 -3.02 -19.29
C LYS A 71 -7.02 -2.20 -18.43
N ALA A 72 -6.54 -1.59 -17.35
CA ALA A 72 -7.34 -0.76 -16.46
C ALA A 72 -7.92 0.45 -17.20
N ARG A 73 -7.08 1.15 -17.95
CA ARG A 73 -7.45 2.35 -18.74
C ARG A 73 -8.41 2.03 -19.88
N ALA A 74 -8.25 0.87 -20.53
CA ALA A 74 -9.19 0.41 -21.56
C ALA A 74 -10.61 0.18 -21.02
N ALA A 75 -10.72 -0.29 -19.76
CA ALA A 75 -12.00 -0.60 -19.13
C ALA A 75 -12.68 0.63 -18.46
N HIS A 76 -11.88 1.48 -17.80
CA HIS A 76 -12.40 2.52 -16.89
C HIS A 76 -12.01 3.95 -17.27
N GLY A 77 -11.14 4.13 -18.25
CA GLY A 77 -10.47 5.40 -18.56
C GLY A 77 -9.24 5.61 -17.69
N GLN A 78 -8.56 6.74 -17.91
CA GLN A 78 -7.36 7.10 -17.17
C GLN A 78 -7.68 7.28 -15.68
N GLU A 79 -6.94 6.59 -14.82
CA GLU A 79 -7.10 6.71 -13.37
C GLU A 79 -6.69 8.09 -12.85
N ARG A 80 -7.42 8.57 -11.85
CA ARG A 80 -7.11 9.76 -11.04
C ARG A 80 -6.67 9.38 -9.63
N VAL A 81 -6.86 8.13 -9.25
CA VAL A 81 -6.50 7.63 -7.92
C VAL A 81 -5.63 6.40 -8.06
N LEU A 82 -4.49 6.41 -7.36
CA LEU A 82 -3.66 5.22 -7.15
C LEU A 82 -3.53 4.97 -5.65
N VAL A 83 -3.84 3.74 -5.21
CA VAL A 83 -3.55 3.30 -3.84
C VAL A 83 -2.62 2.10 -3.87
N ASN A 84 -1.40 2.28 -3.37
CA ASN A 84 -0.38 1.25 -3.33
C ASN A 84 -0.45 0.44 -2.04
N CYS A 85 -1.08 -0.75 -2.09
CA CYS A 85 -1.13 -1.70 -0.98
C CYS A 85 -0.34 -3.00 -1.26
N ALA A 86 0.20 -3.19 -2.48
CA ALA A 86 1.03 -4.34 -2.77
C ALA A 86 2.29 -4.32 -1.91
N GLY A 87 2.57 -5.45 -1.25
CA GLY A 87 3.74 -5.58 -0.41
C GLY A 87 3.77 -6.91 0.31
N THR A 88 4.94 -7.24 0.83
CA THR A 88 5.17 -8.46 1.59
C THR A 88 6.11 -8.21 2.76
N GLY A 89 6.17 -9.15 3.70
CA GLY A 89 7.08 -9.11 4.83
C GLY A 89 7.95 -10.37 4.90
N ALA A 90 9.16 -10.19 5.41
CA ALA A 90 10.04 -11.29 5.79
C ALA A 90 10.80 -10.89 7.06
N ALA A 91 11.06 -11.85 7.93
CA ALA A 91 11.81 -11.63 9.16
C ALA A 91 13.04 -12.54 9.19
N MET A 92 14.22 -11.92 9.18
CA MET A 92 15.51 -12.60 9.33
C MET A 92 16.52 -11.67 9.98
N LYS A 93 17.23 -12.14 10.99
CA LYS A 93 18.31 -11.36 11.61
C LYS A 93 19.45 -11.13 10.63
N THR A 94 20.07 -9.95 10.68
CA THR A 94 21.26 -9.60 9.88
C THR A 94 22.35 -10.68 9.96
N ALA A 95 22.60 -11.18 11.17
CA ALA A 95 23.39 -12.37 11.42
C ALA A 95 22.88 -13.08 12.68
N SER A 96 23.07 -14.39 12.76
CA SER A 96 22.64 -15.18 13.91
C SER A 96 23.51 -16.42 14.11
N ARG A 97 23.61 -16.85 15.35
CA ARG A 97 24.21 -18.13 15.72
C ARG A 97 23.11 -19.14 16.02
N SER A 98 23.18 -20.28 15.38
CA SER A 98 22.27 -21.40 15.67
C SER A 98 22.45 -21.87 17.11
N LYS A 99 21.35 -22.07 17.81
CA LYS A 99 21.35 -22.60 19.19
C LYS A 99 21.60 -24.10 19.23
N THR A 100 21.39 -24.81 18.11
CA THR A 100 21.46 -26.26 18.03
C THR A 100 22.88 -26.73 17.75
N ASP A 101 23.58 -26.11 16.80
CA ASP A 101 24.88 -26.56 16.28
C ASP A 101 25.96 -25.47 16.29
N GLY A 102 25.64 -24.27 16.75
CA GLY A 102 26.57 -23.13 16.80
C GLY A 102 26.89 -22.51 15.45
N SER A 103 26.32 -23.00 14.34
CA SER A 103 26.57 -22.46 12.99
C SER A 103 26.17 -20.99 12.88
N ILE A 104 26.91 -20.24 12.07
CA ILE A 104 26.65 -18.83 11.81
C ILE A 104 25.90 -18.70 10.49
N LYS A 105 24.82 -17.94 10.50
CA LYS A 105 24.03 -17.57 9.32
C LYS A 105 23.97 -16.06 9.20
N PHE A 106 24.02 -15.54 7.98
CA PHE A 106 23.79 -14.13 7.66
C PHE A 106 22.55 -13.98 6.79
N TYR A 107 21.97 -12.80 6.78
CA TYR A 107 20.84 -12.50 5.90
C TYR A 107 21.35 -12.38 4.46
N PRO A 108 20.87 -13.23 3.51
CA PRO A 108 21.31 -13.17 2.13
C PRO A 108 20.96 -11.83 1.49
N PRO A 109 21.92 -11.10 0.84
CA PRO A 109 21.62 -9.85 0.15
C PRO A 109 20.51 -10.00 -0.91
N SER A 110 20.41 -11.15 -1.58
CA SER A 110 19.35 -11.44 -2.55
C SER A 110 17.94 -11.45 -1.93
N ALA A 111 17.81 -11.93 -0.68
CA ALA A 111 16.53 -11.90 0.02
C ALA A 111 16.18 -10.48 0.50
N PHE A 112 17.19 -9.66 0.82
CA PHE A 112 16.99 -8.24 1.08
C PHE A 112 16.54 -7.53 -0.18
N ASP A 113 17.24 -7.68 -1.29
CA ASP A 113 16.92 -7.09 -2.59
C ASP A 113 15.50 -7.46 -3.05
N TRP A 114 15.14 -8.75 -2.98
CA TRP A 114 13.81 -9.24 -3.34
C TRP A 114 12.69 -8.43 -2.63
N LEU A 115 12.86 -8.14 -1.36
CA LEU A 115 11.86 -7.42 -0.57
C LEU A 115 11.83 -5.93 -0.92
N ILE A 116 13.00 -5.34 -1.20
CA ILE A 116 13.13 -3.96 -1.72
C ILE A 116 12.44 -3.83 -3.08
N GLN A 117 12.64 -4.79 -3.99
CA GLN A 117 12.02 -4.78 -5.31
C GLN A 117 10.49 -4.79 -5.24
N ILE A 118 9.90 -5.54 -4.31
CA ILE A 118 8.44 -5.58 -4.16
C ILE A 118 7.93 -4.30 -3.49
N ASN A 119 8.43 -4.00 -2.28
CA ASN A 119 7.80 -3.02 -1.41
C ASN A 119 8.13 -1.57 -1.79
N LEU A 120 9.36 -1.32 -2.27
CA LEU A 120 9.83 0.03 -2.56
C LEU A 120 9.85 0.31 -4.06
N VAL A 121 10.61 -0.47 -4.83
CA VAL A 121 10.76 -0.23 -6.28
C VAL A 121 9.42 -0.47 -6.99
N GLY A 122 8.68 -1.52 -6.61
CA GLY A 122 7.36 -1.82 -7.15
C GLY A 122 6.33 -0.71 -6.85
N THR A 123 6.36 -0.15 -5.65
CA THR A 123 5.53 1.01 -5.30
C THR A 123 5.90 2.22 -6.16
N PHE A 124 7.20 2.54 -6.29
CA PHE A 124 7.66 3.65 -7.13
C PHE A 124 7.30 3.45 -8.61
N ARG A 125 7.43 2.24 -9.14
CA ARG A 125 7.05 1.88 -10.51
C ARG A 125 5.59 2.20 -10.79
N CYS A 126 4.68 1.80 -9.89
CA CYS A 126 3.25 2.10 -10.03
C CYS A 126 2.99 3.61 -9.93
N ILE A 127 3.68 4.33 -9.03
CA ILE A 127 3.58 5.79 -8.91
C ILE A 127 3.98 6.46 -10.21
N ALA A 128 5.15 6.15 -10.75
CA ALA A 128 5.69 6.80 -11.95
C ALA A 128 4.79 6.61 -13.17
N MET A 129 4.29 5.38 -13.40
CA MET A 129 3.42 5.07 -14.54
C MET A 129 2.02 5.67 -14.38
N SER A 130 1.48 5.68 -13.16
CA SER A 130 0.18 6.31 -12.90
C SER A 130 0.26 7.84 -13.00
N ALA A 131 1.27 8.46 -12.39
CA ALA A 131 1.48 9.90 -12.47
C ALA A 131 1.64 10.37 -13.91
N ALA A 132 2.45 9.67 -14.73
CA ALA A 132 2.59 9.97 -16.15
C ALA A 132 1.25 9.96 -16.90
N GLY A 133 0.37 9.00 -16.57
CA GLY A 133 -0.99 8.98 -17.11
C GLY A 133 -1.85 10.14 -16.58
N MET A 134 -1.79 10.45 -15.29
CA MET A 134 -2.55 11.55 -14.70
C MET A 134 -2.21 12.92 -15.31
N LEU A 135 -0.97 13.11 -15.80
CA LEU A 135 -0.57 14.34 -16.52
C LEU A 135 -1.40 14.60 -17.79
N THR A 136 -1.99 13.58 -18.38
CA THR A 136 -2.83 13.72 -19.60
C THR A 136 -4.26 14.16 -19.30
N LEU A 137 -4.63 14.25 -18.03
CA LEU A 137 -5.99 14.58 -17.61
C LEU A 137 -6.18 16.09 -17.43
N ASP A 138 -7.37 16.57 -17.73
CA ASP A 138 -7.76 17.92 -17.32
C ASP A 138 -7.96 18.01 -15.80
N PRO A 139 -7.70 19.17 -15.18
CA PRO A 139 -8.02 19.39 -13.78
C PRO A 139 -9.50 19.15 -13.46
N GLN A 140 -9.80 18.64 -12.25
CA GLN A 140 -11.16 18.39 -11.80
C GLN A 140 -11.81 19.58 -11.07
N ASN A 141 -11.01 20.53 -10.59
CA ASN A 141 -11.48 21.63 -9.77
C ASN A 141 -10.62 22.88 -10.01
N ASP A 142 -11.02 23.99 -9.36
CA ASP A 142 -10.36 25.30 -9.49
C ASP A 142 -8.94 25.32 -8.89
N ASP A 143 -8.60 24.37 -8.02
CA ASP A 143 -7.25 24.20 -7.49
C ASP A 143 -6.30 23.54 -8.50
N GLY A 144 -6.80 23.08 -9.62
CA GLY A 144 -6.01 22.42 -10.67
C GLY A 144 -5.73 20.93 -10.39
N GLU A 145 -6.50 20.27 -9.52
CA GLU A 145 -6.25 18.90 -9.10
C GLU A 145 -6.53 17.87 -10.21
N ARG A 146 -5.51 17.06 -10.55
CA ARG A 146 -5.60 15.97 -11.55
C ARG A 146 -5.67 14.59 -10.92
N GLY A 147 -5.02 14.39 -9.76
CA GLY A 147 -4.95 13.06 -9.16
C GLY A 147 -4.49 13.03 -7.72
N ALA A 148 -4.68 11.86 -7.09
CA ALA A 148 -4.20 11.59 -5.74
C ALA A 148 -3.61 10.18 -5.64
N ILE A 149 -2.45 10.07 -4.99
CA ILE A 149 -1.71 8.84 -4.76
C ILE A 149 -1.59 8.62 -3.26
N VAL A 150 -1.96 7.42 -2.80
CA VAL A 150 -1.80 7.00 -1.40
C VAL A 150 -0.94 5.75 -1.35
N ASN A 151 0.15 5.81 -0.60
CA ASN A 151 1.07 4.69 -0.43
C ASN A 151 0.89 4.02 0.94
N THR A 152 1.26 2.74 1.01
CA THR A 152 1.28 1.97 2.25
C THR A 152 2.72 1.71 2.69
N ALA A 153 3.17 2.46 3.70
CA ALA A 153 4.41 2.16 4.41
C ALA A 153 4.15 1.15 5.55
N SER A 154 4.66 1.40 6.71
CA SER A 154 4.41 0.69 7.98
C SER A 154 5.03 1.48 9.12
N VAL A 155 4.50 1.36 10.32
CA VAL A 155 5.19 1.82 11.54
C VAL A 155 6.57 1.18 11.70
N ALA A 156 6.80 -0.01 11.13
CA ALA A 156 8.12 -0.65 11.10
C ALA A 156 9.17 0.13 10.29
N GLY A 157 8.78 1.08 9.45
CA GLY A 157 9.71 2.01 8.81
C GLY A 157 10.41 2.96 9.79
N GLU A 158 9.76 3.22 10.94
CA GLU A 158 10.28 4.03 12.04
C GLU A 158 10.70 3.18 13.24
N ASP A 159 9.86 2.22 13.64
CA ASP A 159 10.01 1.40 14.84
C ASP A 159 10.40 -0.06 14.50
N GLY A 160 11.35 -0.27 13.58
CA GLY A 160 11.74 -1.60 13.10
C GLY A 160 12.16 -2.56 14.22
N GLN A 161 11.61 -3.78 14.19
CA GLN A 161 11.90 -4.84 15.17
C GLN A 161 13.05 -5.73 14.72
N MET A 162 13.56 -6.56 15.64
CA MET A 162 14.57 -7.56 15.33
C MET A 162 14.12 -8.48 14.19
N GLY A 163 14.97 -8.60 13.18
CA GLY A 163 14.71 -9.40 11.99
C GLY A 163 14.01 -8.64 10.86
N GLN A 164 13.62 -7.39 11.05
CA GLN A 164 12.88 -6.61 10.06
C GLN A 164 13.75 -5.70 9.20
N VAL A 165 15.08 -5.87 9.15
CA VAL A 165 15.98 -4.90 8.49
C VAL A 165 15.57 -4.59 7.04
N ALA A 166 15.26 -5.59 6.21
CA ALA A 166 14.84 -5.37 4.83
C ALA A 166 13.44 -4.77 4.75
N TYR A 167 12.51 -5.25 5.60
CA TYR A 167 11.15 -4.72 5.66
C TYR A 167 11.13 -3.26 6.13
N ALA A 168 11.82 -2.96 7.23
CA ALA A 168 11.94 -1.60 7.76
C ALA A 168 12.60 -0.66 6.73
N ALA A 169 13.70 -1.08 6.09
CA ALA A 169 14.34 -0.30 5.05
C ALA A 169 13.41 -0.01 3.87
N SER A 170 12.65 -1.02 3.40
CA SER A 170 11.69 -0.82 2.30
C SER A 170 10.59 0.16 2.67
N LYS A 171 10.06 0.09 3.89
CA LYS A 171 8.96 0.95 4.36
C LYS A 171 9.45 2.36 4.72
N ALA A 172 10.66 2.49 5.27
CA ALA A 172 11.32 3.79 5.44
C ALA A 172 11.58 4.47 4.08
N GLY A 173 11.94 3.69 3.05
CA GLY A 173 12.08 4.20 1.68
C GLY A 173 10.77 4.76 1.12
N VAL A 174 9.63 4.09 1.37
CA VAL A 174 8.30 4.59 0.97
C VAL A 174 7.98 5.91 1.69
N ILE A 175 8.27 6.02 2.99
CA ILE A 175 8.13 7.27 3.75
C ILE A 175 9.02 8.36 3.12
N GLY A 176 10.31 8.06 2.92
CA GLY A 176 11.29 9.02 2.41
C GLY A 176 11.00 9.55 1.01
N MET A 177 10.30 8.79 0.14
CA MET A 177 9.96 9.25 -1.22
C MET A 177 8.65 10.05 -1.27
N THR A 178 7.83 10.09 -0.21
CA THR A 178 6.51 10.75 -0.21
C THR A 178 6.61 12.23 -0.52
N LEU A 179 7.35 12.99 0.27
CA LEU A 179 7.47 14.43 0.09
C LEU A 179 8.21 14.84 -1.20
N PRO A 180 9.33 14.20 -1.59
CA PRO A 180 9.96 14.49 -2.88
C PRO A 180 9.02 14.30 -4.07
N ILE A 181 8.28 13.20 -4.14
CA ILE A 181 7.34 12.94 -5.25
C ILE A 181 6.18 13.95 -5.24
N ALA A 182 5.65 14.29 -4.04
CA ALA A 182 4.62 15.33 -3.93
C ALA A 182 5.11 16.68 -4.47
N ARG A 183 6.39 17.02 -4.27
CA ARG A 183 7.02 18.24 -4.78
C ARG A 183 7.29 18.16 -6.29
N ASP A 184 7.72 17.02 -6.80
CA ASP A 184 7.92 16.80 -8.24
C ASP A 184 6.62 17.01 -9.04
N LEU A 185 5.48 16.63 -8.42
CA LEU A 185 4.17 16.62 -9.07
C LEU A 185 3.27 17.83 -8.70
N MET A 186 3.76 18.76 -7.87
CA MET A 186 2.94 19.87 -7.36
C MET A 186 2.40 20.80 -8.45
N SER A 187 3.19 21.08 -9.50
CA SER A 187 2.78 21.93 -10.63
C SER A 187 1.72 21.27 -11.51
N GLU A 188 1.57 19.96 -11.39
CA GLU A 188 0.65 19.14 -12.17
C GLU A 188 -0.64 18.81 -11.42
N GLY A 189 -0.80 19.30 -10.17
CA GLY A 189 -1.99 19.06 -9.39
C GLY A 189 -2.19 17.59 -8.98
N ILE A 190 -1.10 16.86 -8.76
CA ILE A 190 -1.14 15.47 -8.27
C ILE A 190 -0.59 15.45 -6.84
N ARG A 191 -1.40 14.94 -5.90
CA ARG A 191 -1.05 14.82 -4.49
C ARG A 191 -0.54 13.44 -4.15
N VAL A 192 0.42 13.36 -3.23
CA VAL A 192 1.01 12.10 -2.79
C VAL A 192 1.10 12.07 -1.27
N ASN A 193 0.51 11.04 -0.65
CA ASN A 193 0.55 10.84 0.79
C ASN A 193 0.85 9.37 1.12
N THR A 194 1.24 9.11 2.35
CA THR A 194 1.58 7.76 2.81
C THR A 194 0.90 7.46 4.15
N ILE A 195 0.34 6.28 4.28
CA ILE A 195 -0.16 5.74 5.55
C ILE A 195 0.89 4.77 6.11
N LEU A 196 1.15 4.88 7.41
CA LEU A 196 1.98 3.96 8.18
C LEU A 196 1.05 3.11 9.08
N PRO A 197 0.53 1.98 8.58
CA PRO A 197 -0.30 1.12 9.41
C PRO A 197 0.50 0.51 10.58
N GLY A 198 -0.15 0.40 11.73
CA GLY A 198 0.27 -0.48 12.82
C GLY A 198 -0.04 -1.95 12.51
N ILE A 199 -0.57 -2.66 13.51
CA ILE A 199 -0.92 -4.09 13.36
C ILE A 199 -2.40 -4.20 12.97
N PHE A 200 -2.67 -4.67 11.75
CA PHE A 200 -4.00 -4.80 11.17
C PHE A 200 -4.40 -6.26 10.95
N GLU A 201 -5.71 -6.53 10.95
CA GLU A 201 -6.32 -7.81 10.57
C GLU A 201 -6.16 -8.05 9.06
N THR A 202 -4.99 -8.53 8.65
CA THR A 202 -4.69 -8.90 7.27
C THR A 202 -4.65 -10.42 7.12
N PRO A 203 -4.74 -11.00 5.91
CA PRO A 203 -4.65 -12.44 5.71
C PRO A 203 -3.40 -13.06 6.34
N LEU A 204 -2.26 -12.36 6.31
CA LEU A 204 -1.03 -12.80 6.98
C LEU A 204 -1.24 -12.95 8.50
N MET A 205 -1.93 -12.01 9.11
CA MET A 205 -2.20 -11.99 10.54
C MET A 205 -3.34 -12.95 10.92
N LEU A 206 -4.35 -13.11 10.07
CA LEU A 206 -5.45 -14.04 10.30
C LEU A 206 -4.99 -15.51 10.39
N GLY A 207 -3.92 -15.87 9.66
CA GLY A 207 -3.30 -17.20 9.74
C GLY A 207 -2.47 -17.47 11.02
N ALA A 208 -2.21 -16.46 11.85
CA ALA A 208 -1.44 -16.61 13.08
C ALA A 208 -2.27 -17.31 14.19
N PRO A 209 -1.63 -18.06 15.12
CA PRO A 209 -2.29 -18.62 16.29
C PRO A 209 -3.01 -17.56 17.13
N GLN A 210 -4.15 -17.93 17.75
CA GLN A 210 -4.96 -16.97 18.53
C GLN A 210 -4.15 -16.28 19.64
N ALA A 211 -3.32 -17.01 20.36
CA ALA A 211 -2.46 -16.45 21.41
C ALA A 211 -1.50 -15.35 20.89
N VAL A 212 -1.02 -15.47 19.64
CA VAL A 212 -0.19 -14.45 19.01
C VAL A 212 -1.03 -13.20 18.69
N LYS A 213 -2.24 -13.39 18.15
CA LYS A 213 -3.17 -12.28 17.88
C LYS A 213 -3.53 -11.53 19.15
N ASP A 214 -3.83 -12.26 20.24
CA ASP A 214 -4.17 -11.67 21.54
C ASP A 214 -3.01 -10.88 22.12
N ALA A 215 -1.78 -11.41 22.04
CA ALA A 215 -0.58 -10.72 22.50
C ALA A 215 -0.32 -9.42 21.70
N LEU A 216 -0.50 -9.47 20.37
CA LEU A 216 -0.36 -8.31 19.51
C LEU A 216 -1.46 -7.26 19.79
N ALA A 217 -2.70 -7.68 19.95
CA ALA A 217 -3.81 -6.80 20.30
C ALA A 217 -3.58 -6.12 21.66
N ALA A 218 -3.07 -6.87 22.66
CA ALA A 218 -2.74 -6.33 23.97
C ALA A 218 -1.61 -5.28 23.95
N SER A 219 -0.72 -5.34 22.93
CA SER A 219 0.38 -4.37 22.77
C SER A 219 -0.09 -3.03 22.21
N VAL A 220 -1.28 -2.95 21.61
CA VAL A 220 -1.87 -1.70 21.12
C VAL A 220 -2.40 -0.91 22.33
N PRO A 221 -1.95 0.35 22.54
CA PRO A 221 -2.41 1.15 23.66
C PRO A 221 -3.92 1.37 23.68
N PHE A 222 -4.51 1.84 22.56
CA PHE A 222 -5.96 2.02 22.41
C PHE A 222 -6.34 2.17 20.92
N PRO A 223 -7.41 1.52 20.48
CA PRO A 223 -8.17 0.47 21.16
C PRO A 223 -7.35 -0.82 21.29
N LYS A 224 -7.59 -1.63 22.33
CA LYS A 224 -6.85 -2.89 22.58
C LYS A 224 -7.31 -4.01 21.64
N ARG A 225 -7.03 -3.83 20.36
CA ARG A 225 -7.32 -4.76 19.28
C ARG A 225 -6.43 -4.46 18.07
N LEU A 226 -6.42 -5.35 17.11
CA LEU A 226 -5.85 -5.08 15.80
C LEU A 226 -6.69 -4.03 15.06
N GLY A 227 -6.05 -3.26 14.18
CA GLY A 227 -6.73 -2.35 13.27
C GLY A 227 -7.55 -3.14 12.23
N LYS A 228 -8.71 -2.62 11.87
CA LYS A 228 -9.56 -3.23 10.83
C LYS A 228 -9.17 -2.65 9.46
N PRO A 229 -9.16 -3.46 8.38
CA PRO A 229 -8.85 -2.96 7.04
C PRO A 229 -9.69 -1.77 6.61
N GLU A 230 -10.94 -1.67 7.06
CA GLU A 230 -11.85 -0.57 6.78
C GLU A 230 -11.39 0.76 7.42
N GLU A 231 -10.67 0.70 8.54
CA GLU A 231 -10.11 1.90 9.18
C GLU A 231 -8.96 2.48 8.35
N TYR A 232 -8.15 1.60 7.73
CA TYR A 232 -7.14 2.00 6.75
C TYR A 232 -7.81 2.64 5.52
N ALA A 233 -8.84 1.98 4.96
CA ALA A 233 -9.58 2.47 3.80
C ALA A 233 -10.18 3.85 4.09
N GLY A 234 -10.75 4.08 5.28
CA GLY A 234 -11.29 5.37 5.70
C GLY A 234 -10.26 6.50 5.66
N LEU A 235 -9.03 6.24 6.16
CA LEU A 235 -7.96 7.23 6.09
C LEU A 235 -7.48 7.46 4.66
N ALA A 236 -7.36 6.40 3.84
CA ALA A 236 -7.00 6.52 2.43
C ALA A 236 -8.02 7.40 1.67
N LEU A 237 -9.32 7.20 1.88
CA LEU A 237 -10.35 8.05 1.29
C LEU A 237 -10.24 9.50 1.78
N THR A 238 -9.99 9.72 3.07
CA THR A 238 -9.77 11.06 3.63
C THR A 238 -8.62 11.78 2.94
N MET A 239 -7.49 11.10 2.71
CA MET A 239 -6.34 11.66 2.00
C MET A 239 -6.66 11.98 0.53
N ILE A 240 -7.53 11.19 -0.11
CA ILE A 240 -7.96 11.40 -1.49
C ILE A 240 -8.97 12.58 -1.56
N GLU A 241 -9.98 12.61 -0.70
CA GLU A 241 -11.05 13.62 -0.73
C GLU A 241 -10.59 14.99 -0.23
N ASN A 242 -9.63 15.07 0.71
CA ASN A 242 -9.13 16.32 1.26
C ASN A 242 -8.00 16.90 0.38
N GLY A 243 -8.31 17.91 -0.42
CA GLY A 243 -7.37 18.56 -1.33
C GLY A 243 -6.16 19.23 -0.66
N TYR A 244 -6.23 19.56 0.63
CA TYR A 244 -5.09 20.16 1.37
C TYR A 244 -4.13 19.11 1.95
N PHE A 245 -4.44 17.83 1.81
CA PHE A 245 -3.59 16.73 2.29
C PHE A 245 -2.58 16.35 1.20
N ASN A 246 -1.32 16.79 1.34
CA ASN A 246 -0.28 16.53 0.34
C ASN A 246 1.12 16.50 0.97
N GLY A 247 1.90 15.49 0.62
CA GLY A 247 3.29 15.32 1.05
C GLY A 247 3.46 14.77 2.46
N GLU A 248 2.38 14.26 3.07
CA GLU A 248 2.38 13.79 4.46
C GLU A 248 2.45 12.27 4.58
N ASP A 249 3.07 11.83 5.64
CA ASP A 249 3.04 10.46 6.13
C ASP A 249 2.36 10.39 7.50
N VAL A 250 1.38 9.49 7.63
CA VAL A 250 0.51 9.42 8.81
C VAL A 250 0.48 8.04 9.41
N ARG A 251 0.83 7.94 10.69
CA ARG A 251 0.68 6.72 11.47
C ARG A 251 -0.80 6.44 11.79
N LEU A 252 -1.24 5.22 11.48
CA LEU A 252 -2.56 4.70 11.84
C LEU A 252 -2.35 3.41 12.64
N ASP A 253 -2.15 3.51 13.95
CA ASP A 253 -1.53 2.43 14.72
C ASP A 253 -2.04 2.27 16.16
N GLY A 254 -3.09 2.99 16.57
CA GLY A 254 -3.61 2.92 17.94
C GLY A 254 -2.58 3.37 19.00
N ALA A 255 -1.65 4.24 18.62
CA ALA A 255 -0.55 4.76 19.43
C ALA A 255 0.54 3.73 19.78
N ILE A 256 0.63 2.60 19.07
CA ILE A 256 1.69 1.62 19.32
C ILE A 256 3.06 2.21 18.94
N ARG A 257 4.06 1.90 19.75
CA ARG A 257 5.48 1.98 19.40
C ARG A 257 6.04 0.58 19.55
N MET A 258 6.59 0.04 18.48
CA MET A 258 6.95 -1.37 18.45
C MET A 258 8.14 -1.63 19.35
N ALA A 259 8.00 -2.56 20.28
CA ALA A 259 9.12 -3.02 21.11
C ALA A 259 10.16 -3.74 20.22
N PRO A 260 11.44 -3.84 20.63
CA PRO A 260 12.47 -4.52 19.84
C PRO A 260 12.15 -5.98 19.50
N ARG A 261 11.23 -6.58 20.26
CA ARG A 261 10.74 -7.97 20.08
C ARG A 261 9.23 -8.03 20.25
#